data_946c514bb0c6230672ff14f4b0413440
#
_entry.id   946c514bb0c6230672ff14f4b0413440
#
_cell.length_a   1.000
_cell.length_b   1.000
_cell.length_c   1.000
_cell.angle_alpha   90.00
_cell.angle_beta   90.00
_cell.angle_gamma   90.00
#
_symmetry.space_group_name_H-M   'P 1'
#
loop_
_entity.id
_entity.type
_entity.pdbx_description
1 polymer ?
#
loop_
_entity_poly.entity_id
_entity_poly.type
_entity_poly.pdbx_seq_one_letter_code
_entity_poly.pdbx_strand_id
1 'polypeptide(L)'
;LLVLTFLNEHRAGPSKRIVDLGCGYGPIGLMIAKVSPHHQITMVDVNHRALHLAEKNKKQNQLDNVIIEESDGLSQVENEHFDFVLTNPPIRAGKNVVHRIFEEAYQKLKTQGELYVVIQKKQGMPSAKKKMEEIFNNVETVNKSKGYYILKSQKG
;
A
#
# COMPACT_ATOMS: atom_id res chain seq x y z
N LEU A 1 -2.45 -12.50 -0.98
CA LEU A 1 -2.26 -12.30 -2.42
C LEU A 1 -1.37 -11.09 -2.72
N LEU A 2 -1.66 -9.94 -2.14
CA LEU A 2 -0.87 -8.72 -2.35
C LEU A 2 0.59 -8.91 -1.91
N VAL A 3 0.81 -9.47 -0.72
CA VAL A 3 2.14 -9.68 -0.18
C VAL A 3 2.96 -10.58 -1.10
N LEU A 4 2.41 -11.72 -1.52
CA LEU A 4 3.12 -12.65 -2.40
C LEU A 4 3.41 -12.03 -3.76
N THR A 5 2.45 -11.31 -4.33
CA THR A 5 2.63 -10.64 -5.62
C THR A 5 3.76 -9.60 -5.54
N PHE A 6 3.76 -8.79 -4.49
CA PHE A 6 4.79 -7.79 -4.28
C PHE A 6 6.17 -8.42 -4.07
N LEU A 7 6.25 -9.44 -3.20
CA LEU A 7 7.53 -10.09 -2.87
C LEU A 7 8.13 -10.85 -4.04
N ASN A 8 7.32 -11.42 -4.92
CA ASN A 8 7.83 -12.09 -6.12
C ASN A 8 8.66 -11.14 -6.98
N GLU A 9 8.30 -9.87 -7.03
CA GLU A 9 9.01 -8.87 -7.82
C GLU A 9 10.10 -8.14 -7.03
N HIS A 10 9.91 -7.93 -5.72
CA HIS A 10 10.69 -6.96 -4.95
C HIS A 10 11.32 -7.50 -3.67
N ARG A 11 11.37 -8.80 -3.47
CA ARG A 11 11.99 -9.39 -2.27
C ARG A 11 13.45 -9.01 -2.15
N ALA A 12 14.18 -9.09 -3.26
CA ALA A 12 15.61 -8.79 -3.35
C ALA A 12 15.82 -7.44 -4.01
N GLY A 13 17.07 -7.02 -4.12
CA GLY A 13 17.43 -5.76 -4.74
C GLY A 13 17.73 -4.67 -3.73
N PRO A 14 17.89 -3.42 -4.17
CA PRO A 14 18.25 -2.31 -3.27
C PRO A 14 17.14 -2.01 -2.26
N SER A 15 17.52 -1.35 -1.16
CA SER A 15 16.59 -0.89 -0.14
C SER A 15 15.56 0.08 -0.74
N LYS A 16 14.29 -0.13 -0.42
CA LYS A 16 13.18 0.69 -0.89
C LYS A 16 12.37 1.22 0.27
N ARG A 17 11.72 2.36 0.06
CA ARG A 17 10.76 2.94 1.01
C ARG A 17 9.36 2.55 0.57
N ILE A 18 8.65 1.86 1.44
CA ILE A 18 7.34 1.29 1.17
C ILE A 18 6.37 1.81 2.21
N VAL A 19 5.17 2.22 1.80
CA VAL A 19 4.10 2.56 2.74
C VAL A 19 2.92 1.60 2.56
N ASP A 20 2.44 1.08 3.70
CA ASP A 20 1.22 0.28 3.80
C ASP A 20 0.12 1.22 4.29
N LEU A 21 -0.70 1.71 3.37
CA LEU A 21 -1.73 2.70 3.63
C LEU A 21 -3.03 2.03 4.03
N GLY A 22 -3.53 2.38 5.22
CA GLY A 22 -4.67 1.70 5.83
C GLY A 22 -4.25 0.33 6.35
N CYS A 23 -3.16 0.29 7.11
CA CYS A 23 -2.48 -0.96 7.46
C CYS A 23 -3.25 -1.88 8.40
N GLY A 24 -4.24 -1.36 9.13
CA GLY A 24 -4.91 -2.12 10.16
C GLY A 24 -3.93 -2.62 11.23
N TYR A 25 -4.05 -3.89 11.63
CA TYR A 25 -3.14 -4.48 12.62
C TYR A 25 -1.81 -4.95 12.03
N GLY A 26 -1.58 -4.74 10.74
CA GLY A 26 -0.27 -4.84 10.12
C GLY A 26 0.08 -6.09 9.32
N PRO A 27 -0.89 -6.90 8.84
CA PRO A 27 -0.52 -8.17 8.20
C PRO A 27 0.33 -8.02 6.93
N ILE A 28 0.09 -6.99 6.15
CA ILE A 28 0.82 -6.75 4.90
C ILE A 28 2.22 -6.20 5.19
N GLY A 29 2.28 -5.04 5.85
CA GLY A 29 3.55 -4.35 6.09
C GLY A 29 4.52 -5.15 6.95
N LEU A 30 4.03 -5.79 8.02
CA LEU A 30 4.88 -6.57 8.91
C LEU A 30 5.45 -7.81 8.22
N MET A 31 4.68 -8.46 7.37
CA MET A 31 5.17 -9.62 6.62
C MET A 31 6.28 -9.21 5.65
N ILE A 32 6.09 -8.12 4.92
CA ILE A 32 7.11 -7.60 4.01
C ILE A 32 8.38 -7.21 4.78
N ALA A 33 8.23 -6.54 5.91
CA ALA A 33 9.36 -6.15 6.74
C ALA A 33 10.16 -7.35 7.23
N LYS A 34 9.47 -8.43 7.61
CA LYS A 34 10.11 -9.64 8.10
C LYS A 34 10.86 -10.38 7.01
N VAL A 35 10.28 -10.50 5.82
CA VAL A 35 10.87 -11.21 4.69
C VAL A 35 11.99 -10.41 4.03
N SER A 36 11.86 -9.09 4.00
CA SER A 36 12.83 -8.18 3.36
C SER A 36 13.32 -7.13 4.35
N PRO A 37 14.21 -7.51 5.28
CA PRO A 37 14.62 -6.62 6.36
C PRO A 37 15.42 -5.40 5.89
N HIS A 38 15.86 -5.37 4.65
CA HIS A 38 16.58 -4.24 4.06
C HIS A 38 15.65 -3.13 3.55
N HIS A 39 14.36 -3.40 3.43
CA HIS A 39 13.39 -2.37 3.07
C HIS A 39 12.93 -1.56 4.29
N GLN A 40 12.54 -0.31 4.06
CA GLN A 40 11.97 0.57 5.08
C GLN A 40 10.45 0.60 4.90
N ILE A 41 9.70 0.15 5.90
CA ILE A 41 8.26 0.06 5.84
C ILE A 41 7.64 1.11 6.75
N THR A 42 6.74 1.94 6.19
CA THR A 42 5.90 2.86 6.96
C THR A 42 4.47 2.31 6.91
N MET A 43 3.84 2.18 8.06
CA MET A 43 2.48 1.67 8.17
C MET A 43 1.61 2.76 8.78
N VAL A 44 0.53 3.14 8.09
CA VAL A 44 -0.35 4.22 8.54
C VAL A 44 -1.80 3.77 8.59
N ASP A 45 -2.52 4.26 9.59
CA ASP A 45 -3.96 4.05 9.74
C ASP A 45 -4.52 5.16 10.65
N VAL A 46 -5.83 5.35 10.63
CA VAL A 46 -6.52 6.27 11.54
C VAL A 46 -7.04 5.55 12.79
N ASN A 47 -7.08 4.24 12.79
CA ASN A 47 -7.67 3.44 13.86
C ASN A 47 -6.65 3.15 14.96
N HIS A 48 -6.79 3.80 16.12
CA HIS A 48 -5.87 3.65 17.26
C HIS A 48 -5.73 2.22 17.75
N ARG A 49 -6.84 1.47 17.80
CA ARG A 49 -6.81 0.08 18.25
C ARG A 49 -6.01 -0.80 17.30
N ALA A 50 -6.21 -0.61 15.99
CA ALA A 50 -5.46 -1.34 14.98
C ALA A 50 -3.97 -1.04 15.08
N LEU A 51 -3.61 0.23 15.23
CA LEU A 51 -2.21 0.66 15.37
C LEU A 51 -1.57 0.09 16.63
N HIS A 52 -2.30 0.02 17.74
CA HIS A 52 -1.82 -0.59 18.97
C HIS A 52 -1.48 -2.07 18.75
N LEU A 53 -2.34 -2.81 18.06
CA LEU A 53 -2.10 -4.21 17.71
C LEU A 53 -0.91 -4.36 16.76
N ALA A 54 -0.78 -3.45 15.79
CA ALA A 54 0.36 -3.45 14.87
C ALA A 54 1.68 -3.23 15.62
N GLU A 55 1.72 -2.30 16.58
CA GLU A 55 2.90 -2.08 17.44
C GLU A 55 3.25 -3.32 18.24
N LYS A 56 2.26 -3.99 18.81
CA LYS A 56 2.46 -5.22 19.56
C LYS A 56 3.05 -6.31 18.66
N ASN A 57 2.49 -6.48 17.47
CA ASN A 57 2.98 -7.48 16.51
C ASN A 57 4.39 -7.16 16.04
N LYS A 58 4.71 -5.89 15.83
CA LYS A 58 6.07 -5.45 15.50
C LYS A 58 7.06 -5.87 16.56
N LYS A 59 6.75 -5.62 17.84
CA LYS A 59 7.62 -5.98 18.96
C LYS A 59 7.79 -7.49 19.08
N GLN A 60 6.71 -8.25 18.95
CA GLN A 60 6.75 -9.72 19.05
C GLN A 60 7.63 -10.33 17.96
N ASN A 61 7.69 -9.72 16.78
CA ASN A 61 8.51 -10.19 15.66
C ASN A 61 9.88 -9.51 15.58
N GLN A 62 10.19 -8.63 16.55
CA GLN A 62 11.50 -7.97 16.66
C GLN A 62 11.90 -7.24 15.36
N LEU A 63 10.94 -6.52 14.77
CA LEU A 63 11.15 -5.79 13.52
C LEU A 63 11.64 -4.37 13.83
N ASP A 64 12.76 -3.96 13.25
CA ASP A 64 13.35 -2.64 13.43
C ASP A 64 13.30 -1.76 12.17
N ASN A 65 12.80 -2.31 11.07
CA ASN A 65 12.66 -1.60 9.79
C ASN A 65 11.23 -1.12 9.53
N VAL A 66 10.43 -0.95 10.57
CA VAL A 66 9.03 -0.54 10.47
C VAL A 66 8.77 0.71 11.32
N ILE A 67 8.09 1.68 10.74
CA ILE A 67 7.56 2.85 11.44
C ILE A 67 6.04 2.77 11.36
N ILE A 68 5.35 2.91 12.49
CA ILE A 68 3.89 2.86 12.55
C ILE A 68 3.39 4.22 13.00
N GLU A 69 2.50 4.84 12.22
CA GLU A 69 2.01 6.19 12.46
C GLU A 69 0.51 6.29 12.28
N GLU A 70 -0.11 7.15 13.10
CA GLU A 70 -1.50 7.54 12.89
C GLU A 70 -1.52 8.62 11.81
N SER A 71 -2.30 8.39 10.74
CA SER A 71 -2.45 9.35 9.67
C SER A 71 -3.74 9.12 8.90
N ASP A 72 -4.41 10.20 8.53
CA ASP A 72 -5.52 10.17 7.60
C ASP A 72 -4.94 10.34 6.19
N GLY A 73 -4.66 9.22 5.52
CA GLY A 73 -4.00 9.23 4.23
C GLY A 73 -2.52 9.57 4.34
N LEU A 74 -1.98 10.20 3.30
CA LEU A 74 -0.56 10.52 3.18
C LEU A 74 -0.27 12.02 3.11
N SER A 75 -1.25 12.86 3.46
CA SER A 75 -1.16 14.30 3.27
C SER A 75 0.01 14.96 4.00
N GLN A 76 0.43 14.40 5.14
CA GLN A 76 1.54 14.94 5.94
C GLN A 76 2.91 14.40 5.58
N VAL A 77 2.96 13.46 4.64
CA VAL A 77 4.22 12.90 4.14
C VAL A 77 4.77 13.80 3.04
N GLU A 78 6.09 13.86 2.92
CA GLU A 78 6.74 14.62 1.84
C GLU A 78 6.36 14.06 0.48
N ASN A 79 6.33 14.93 -0.55
CA ASN A 79 6.12 14.49 -1.92
C ASN A 79 7.34 13.69 -2.39
N GLU A 80 7.12 12.76 -3.32
CA GLU A 80 8.17 11.94 -3.92
C GLU A 80 9.05 11.22 -2.90
N HIS A 81 8.40 10.68 -1.86
CA HIS A 81 9.08 10.03 -0.73
C HIS A 81 9.18 8.52 -0.85
N PHE A 82 8.15 7.87 -1.38
CA PHE A 82 8.07 6.42 -1.42
C PHE A 82 8.37 5.82 -2.78
N ASP A 83 8.98 4.64 -2.77
CA ASP A 83 9.15 3.81 -3.96
C ASP A 83 7.89 3.01 -4.25
N PHE A 84 7.18 2.58 -3.21
CA PHE A 84 5.95 1.80 -3.33
C PHE A 84 4.89 2.26 -2.35
N VAL A 85 3.64 2.30 -2.83
CA VAL A 85 2.46 2.45 -1.99
C VAL A 85 1.62 1.19 -2.15
N LEU A 86 1.30 0.53 -1.05
CA LEU A 86 0.46 -0.65 -1.02
C LEU A 86 -0.82 -0.31 -0.27
N THR A 87 -1.97 -0.68 -0.80
CA THR A 87 -3.23 -0.43 -0.12
C THR A 87 -4.30 -1.45 -0.43
N ASN A 88 -5.09 -1.77 0.59
CA ASN A 88 -6.40 -2.39 0.47
C ASN A 88 -7.38 -1.26 0.79
N PRO A 89 -7.90 -0.53 -0.22
CA PRO A 89 -8.62 0.71 0.03
C PRO A 89 -9.95 0.47 0.75
N PRO A 90 -10.38 1.45 1.59
CA PRO A 90 -11.63 1.33 2.34
C PRO A 90 -12.85 1.58 1.44
N ILE A 91 -13.28 0.58 0.70
CA ILE A 91 -14.36 0.69 -0.28
C ILE A 91 -15.65 1.23 0.34
N ARG A 92 -15.94 0.84 1.60
CA ARG A 92 -17.16 1.29 2.30
C ARG A 92 -17.17 2.79 2.59
N ALA A 93 -16.01 3.43 2.60
CA ALA A 93 -15.90 4.87 2.80
C ALA A 93 -16.34 5.68 1.57
N GLY A 94 -16.51 5.02 0.43
CA GLY A 94 -17.01 5.62 -0.81
C GLY A 94 -15.94 5.94 -1.82
N LYS A 95 -16.37 6.19 -3.06
CA LYS A 95 -15.48 6.46 -4.19
C LYS A 95 -14.58 7.66 -3.97
N ASN A 96 -15.11 8.75 -3.37
CA ASN A 96 -14.34 9.97 -3.18
C ASN A 96 -13.12 9.75 -2.28
N VAL A 97 -13.29 8.94 -1.23
CA VAL A 97 -12.19 8.60 -0.32
C VAL A 97 -11.15 7.74 -1.03
N VAL A 98 -11.60 6.72 -1.76
CA VAL A 98 -10.70 5.83 -2.51
C VAL A 98 -9.93 6.61 -3.57
N HIS A 99 -10.60 7.47 -4.32
CA HIS A 99 -9.97 8.28 -5.36
C HIS A 99 -8.94 9.25 -4.77
N ARG A 100 -9.24 9.86 -3.63
CA ARG A 100 -8.30 10.73 -2.92
C ARG A 100 -7.04 9.97 -2.52
N ILE A 101 -7.20 8.74 -2.04
CA ILE A 101 -6.07 7.87 -1.69
C ILE A 101 -5.15 7.67 -2.91
N PHE A 102 -5.71 7.41 -4.08
CA PHE A 102 -4.93 7.22 -5.30
C PHE A 102 -4.20 8.50 -5.72
N GLU A 103 -4.86 9.65 -5.59
CA GLU A 103 -4.26 10.94 -5.91
C GLU A 103 -3.11 11.27 -4.96
N GLU A 104 -3.29 11.03 -3.65
CA GLU A 104 -2.23 11.21 -2.67
C GLU A 104 -1.06 10.25 -2.93
N ALA A 105 -1.36 9.00 -3.27
CA ALA A 105 -0.32 8.03 -3.59
C ALA A 105 0.54 8.51 -4.76
N TYR A 106 -0.09 9.04 -5.80
CA TYR A 106 0.65 9.59 -6.93
C TYR A 106 1.62 10.69 -6.50
N GLN A 107 1.15 11.62 -5.66
CA GLN A 107 1.99 12.74 -5.19
C GLN A 107 3.16 12.28 -4.34
N LYS A 108 2.97 11.24 -3.53
CA LYS A 108 3.97 10.77 -2.56
C LYS A 108 4.93 9.73 -3.14
N LEU A 109 4.63 9.21 -4.32
CA LEU A 109 5.54 8.30 -5.02
C LEU A 109 6.65 9.06 -5.72
N LYS A 110 7.83 8.49 -5.71
CA LYS A 110 8.95 8.94 -6.56
C LYS A 110 8.64 8.62 -8.01
N THR A 111 9.33 9.29 -8.93
CA THR A 111 9.35 8.90 -10.35
C THR A 111 9.75 7.41 -10.43
N GLN A 112 9.03 6.64 -11.24
CA GLN A 112 9.15 5.18 -11.37
C GLN A 112 8.58 4.40 -10.19
N GLY A 113 8.10 5.08 -9.16
CA GLY A 113 7.43 4.43 -8.03
C GLY A 113 6.10 3.80 -8.46
N GLU A 114 5.64 2.82 -7.69
CA GLU A 114 4.47 2.02 -8.07
C GLU A 114 3.42 1.99 -6.97
N LEU A 115 2.16 2.07 -7.39
CA LEU A 115 0.99 1.86 -6.52
C LEU A 115 0.44 0.46 -6.78
N TYR A 116 0.32 -0.32 -5.71
CA TYR A 116 -0.33 -1.64 -5.72
C TYR A 116 -1.63 -1.55 -4.93
N VAL A 117 -2.72 -1.99 -5.55
CA VAL A 117 -4.06 -1.98 -4.94
C VAL A 117 -4.64 -3.38 -4.96
N VAL A 118 -5.08 -3.88 -3.80
CA VAL A 118 -5.88 -5.10 -3.75
C VAL A 118 -7.35 -4.74 -3.62
N ILE A 119 -8.20 -5.29 -4.48
CA ILE A 119 -9.61 -4.92 -4.51
C ILE A 119 -10.46 -6.09 -5.02
N GLN A 120 -11.66 -6.25 -4.44
CA GLN A 120 -12.62 -7.23 -4.94
C GLN A 120 -13.28 -6.72 -6.23
N LYS A 121 -13.43 -7.61 -7.21
CA LYS A 121 -14.07 -7.28 -8.48
C LYS A 121 -15.46 -6.70 -8.27
N LYS A 122 -16.25 -7.32 -7.39
CA LYS A 122 -17.65 -6.93 -7.14
C LYS A 122 -17.80 -5.65 -6.32
N GLN A 123 -16.72 -5.17 -5.69
CA GLN A 123 -16.77 -4.04 -4.76
C GLN A 123 -16.05 -2.80 -5.29
N GLY A 124 -15.98 -2.62 -6.59
CA GLY A 124 -15.51 -1.39 -7.18
C GLY A 124 -14.21 -1.48 -7.99
N MET A 125 -13.78 -2.70 -8.36
CA MET A 125 -12.56 -2.86 -9.16
C MET A 125 -12.60 -2.08 -10.48
N PRO A 126 -13.69 -2.13 -11.27
CA PRO A 126 -13.71 -1.37 -12.53
C PRO A 126 -13.54 0.14 -12.32
N SER A 127 -14.19 0.70 -11.29
CA SER A 127 -14.06 2.12 -10.96
C SER A 127 -12.65 2.48 -10.50
N ALA A 128 -12.05 1.65 -9.64
CA ALA A 128 -10.70 1.85 -9.15
C ALA A 128 -9.68 1.79 -10.31
N LYS A 129 -9.81 0.81 -11.17
CA LYS A 129 -8.94 0.64 -12.33
C LYS A 129 -9.00 1.85 -13.26
N LYS A 130 -10.20 2.35 -13.54
CA LYS A 130 -10.39 3.54 -14.36
C LYS A 130 -9.72 4.76 -13.74
N LYS A 131 -9.88 4.97 -12.43
CA LYS A 131 -9.29 6.11 -11.73
C LYS A 131 -7.75 6.04 -11.72
N MET A 132 -7.19 4.87 -11.50
CA MET A 132 -5.75 4.67 -11.56
C MET A 132 -5.21 5.01 -12.96
N GLU A 133 -5.90 4.57 -14.00
CA GLU A 133 -5.54 4.91 -15.38
C GLU A 133 -5.56 6.41 -15.62
N GLU A 134 -6.58 7.11 -15.13
CA GLU A 134 -6.70 8.57 -15.27
C GLU A 134 -5.54 9.31 -14.61
N ILE A 135 -5.13 8.88 -13.41
CA ILE A 135 -4.09 9.56 -12.62
C ILE A 135 -2.68 9.22 -13.15
N PHE A 136 -2.42 7.94 -13.41
CA PHE A 136 -1.08 7.44 -13.72
C PHE A 136 -0.81 7.26 -15.21
N ASN A 137 -1.83 7.31 -16.06
CA ASN A 137 -1.78 6.99 -17.49
C ASN A 137 -1.42 5.52 -17.77
N ASN A 138 -1.50 4.67 -16.78
CA ASN A 138 -1.31 3.23 -16.93
C ASN A 138 -1.94 2.52 -15.76
N VAL A 139 -2.43 1.32 -16.00
CA VAL A 139 -2.86 0.38 -14.97
C VAL A 139 -2.82 -1.01 -15.56
N GLU A 140 -2.35 -1.98 -14.79
CA GLU A 140 -2.42 -3.38 -15.21
C GLU A 140 -2.91 -4.25 -14.06
N THR A 141 -3.56 -5.35 -14.40
CA THR A 141 -3.92 -6.39 -13.45
C THR A 141 -2.74 -7.36 -13.38
N VAL A 142 -1.99 -7.32 -12.28
CA VAL A 142 -0.78 -8.14 -12.13
C VAL A 142 -1.06 -9.50 -11.53
N ASN A 143 -2.19 -9.65 -10.85
CA ASN A 143 -2.63 -10.95 -10.33
C ASN A 143 -4.12 -10.91 -10.02
N LYS A 144 -4.74 -12.10 -9.96
CA LYS A 144 -6.14 -12.24 -9.54
C LYS A 144 -6.36 -13.63 -8.96
N SER A 145 -7.18 -13.72 -7.91
CA SER A 145 -7.53 -14.99 -7.28
C SER A 145 -8.82 -14.82 -6.48
N LYS A 146 -9.75 -15.76 -6.67
CA LYS A 146 -10.99 -15.83 -5.87
C LYS A 146 -11.77 -14.51 -5.81
N GLY A 147 -11.85 -13.79 -6.93
CA GLY A 147 -12.56 -12.52 -7.00
C GLY A 147 -11.78 -11.31 -6.53
N TYR A 148 -10.57 -11.47 -6.04
CA TYR A 148 -9.66 -10.37 -5.70
C TYR A 148 -8.72 -10.08 -6.86
N TYR A 149 -8.47 -8.81 -7.11
CA TYR A 149 -7.57 -8.33 -8.15
C TYR A 149 -6.45 -7.51 -7.52
N ILE A 150 -5.24 -7.70 -8.03
CA ILE A 150 -4.12 -6.82 -7.72
C ILE A 150 -3.89 -5.92 -8.92
N LEU A 151 -4.08 -4.62 -8.72
CA LEU A 151 -3.86 -3.60 -9.74
C LEU A 151 -2.56 -2.87 -9.46
N LYS A 152 -1.84 -2.52 -10.51
CA LYS A 152 -0.58 -1.78 -10.39
C LYS A 152 -0.57 -0.62 -11.38
N SER A 153 -0.11 0.55 -10.91
CA SER A 153 0.19 1.71 -11.75
C SER A 153 1.58 2.22 -11.41
N GLN A 154 2.30 2.71 -12.42
CA GLN A 154 3.65 3.25 -12.24
C GLN A 154 3.66 4.74 -12.58
N LYS A 155 4.29 5.53 -11.70
CA LYS A 155 4.47 6.96 -11.91
C LYS A 155 5.61 7.20 -12.91
N GLY A 156 5.30 7.86 -14.00
CA GLY A 156 6.24 8.16 -15.07
C GLY A 156 7.18 9.33 -14.81
#